data_7f529d11d963fc7279774698b08bf68d
#
_entry.id   7f529d11d963fc7279774698b08bf68d
#
_cell.length_a   1.000
_cell.length_b   1.000
_cell.length_c   1.000
_cell.angle_alpha   90.00
_cell.angle_beta   90.00
_cell.angle_gamma   90.00
#
_symmetry.space_group_name_H-M   'P 1'
#
loop_
_entity.id
_entity.type
_entity.pdbx_description
1 polymer ?
#
loop_
_entity_poly.entity_id
_entity_poly.type
_entity_poly.pdbx_seq_one_letter_code
_entity_poly.pdbx_strand_id
1 'polypeptide(L)'
;FTHNPFSMPQGGLEALNEKDPLDILAYQYDIVCNGVELSSGAVRNHDMEIMEKAFDIAGYDKETLKDKFGALYNAFQFGAPPHAGMAPGVDRMIMLLRNEENIREIIAFPMSGTAQDLMCGAPNEITEQQLREVHIKVRD
;
A
#
# COMPACT_ATOMS: atom_id res chain seq x y z
N PHE A 1 11.94 -2.55 4.52
CA PHE A 1 10.91 -3.29 5.26
C PHE A 1 10.49 -4.49 4.43
N THR A 2 10.78 -5.68 4.89
CA THR A 2 10.61 -6.91 4.11
C THR A 2 9.31 -7.67 4.40
N HIS A 3 8.49 -7.19 5.34
CA HIS A 3 7.25 -7.87 5.74
C HIS A 3 6.03 -7.03 5.46
N ASN A 4 5.01 -7.67 4.90
CA ASN A 4 3.70 -7.07 4.69
C ASN A 4 2.66 -7.82 5.55
N PRO A 5 2.28 -7.28 6.72
CA PRO A 5 1.36 -7.96 7.62
C PRO A 5 -0.08 -8.07 7.10
N PHE A 6 -0.40 -7.38 6.00
CA PHE A 6 -1.69 -7.50 5.32
C PHE A 6 -1.79 -8.69 4.37
N SER A 7 -0.67 -9.33 4.04
CA SER A 7 -0.64 -10.55 3.23
C SER A 7 -0.67 -11.79 4.10
N MET A 8 -1.41 -12.82 3.69
CA MET A 8 -1.53 -14.07 4.43
C MET A 8 -0.19 -14.81 4.44
N PRO A 9 0.38 -15.09 5.62
CA PRO A 9 1.61 -15.88 5.73
C PRO A 9 1.35 -17.34 5.39
N GLN A 10 2.29 -17.97 4.71
CA GLN A 10 2.27 -19.43 4.48
C GLN A 10 2.51 -20.16 5.79
N GLY A 11 1.64 -21.12 6.10
CA GLY A 11 1.64 -21.81 7.39
C GLY A 11 0.91 -21.10 8.51
N GLY A 12 0.32 -19.93 8.24
CA GLY A 12 -0.57 -19.22 9.17
C GLY A 12 0.05 -18.92 10.53
N LEU A 13 -0.75 -19.09 11.57
CA LEU A 13 -0.36 -18.77 12.96
C LEU A 13 0.78 -19.66 13.47
N GLU A 14 0.80 -20.92 13.08
CA GLU A 14 1.87 -21.87 13.48
C GLU A 14 3.23 -21.38 12.97
N ALA A 15 3.31 -20.98 11.71
CA ALA A 15 4.54 -20.45 11.15
C ALA A 15 5.00 -19.14 11.85
N LEU A 16 4.06 -18.26 12.18
CA LEU A 16 4.38 -17.01 12.91
C LEU A 16 4.86 -17.24 14.35
N ASN A 17 4.52 -18.37 14.95
CA ASN A 17 4.96 -18.71 16.31
C ASN A 17 6.27 -19.50 16.36
N GLU A 18 6.55 -20.31 15.34
CA GLU A 18 7.62 -21.30 15.39
C GLU A 18 8.84 -20.98 14.51
N LYS A 19 8.66 -20.17 13.47
CA LYS A 19 9.70 -19.85 12.50
C LYS A 19 10.31 -18.48 12.71
N ASP A 20 11.53 -18.30 12.23
CA ASP A 20 12.09 -16.96 12.05
C ASP A 20 11.20 -16.19 11.06
N PRO A 21 10.76 -14.97 11.39
CA PRO A 21 9.92 -14.15 10.50
C PRO A 21 10.53 -13.95 9.10
N LEU A 22 11.85 -13.97 8.97
CA LEU A 22 12.53 -13.82 7.66
C LEU A 22 12.42 -15.07 6.78
N ASP A 23 12.10 -16.23 7.37
CA ASP A 23 11.93 -17.50 6.65
C ASP A 23 10.46 -17.77 6.27
N ILE A 24 9.53 -16.89 6.67
CA ILE A 24 8.11 -17.06 6.37
C ILE A 24 7.76 -16.40 5.06
N LEU A 25 7.34 -17.20 4.08
CA LEU A 25 6.81 -16.70 2.83
C LEU A 25 5.34 -16.25 3.01
N ALA A 26 4.91 -15.27 2.22
CA ALA A 26 3.51 -14.87 2.13
C ALA A 26 2.90 -15.33 0.80
N TYR A 27 1.56 -15.39 0.75
CA TYR A 27 0.82 -15.54 -0.50
C TYR A 27 0.70 -14.17 -1.18
N GLN A 28 1.83 -13.68 -1.65
CA GLN A 28 1.97 -12.40 -2.34
C GLN A 28 2.65 -12.63 -3.68
N TYR A 29 2.26 -11.87 -4.69
CA TYR A 29 2.77 -12.03 -6.05
C TYR A 29 2.76 -10.70 -6.81
N ASP A 30 3.67 -10.61 -7.77
CA ASP A 30 3.73 -9.54 -8.76
C ASP A 30 3.71 -10.15 -10.17
N ILE A 31 3.05 -9.47 -11.09
CA ILE A 31 3.12 -9.79 -12.52
C ILE A 31 4.08 -8.81 -13.16
N VAL A 32 5.16 -9.33 -13.73
CA VAL A 32 6.22 -8.55 -14.36
C VAL A 32 6.31 -8.87 -15.85
N CYS A 33 6.38 -7.85 -16.68
CA CYS A 33 6.59 -7.99 -18.11
C CYS A 33 7.70 -7.02 -18.55
N ASN A 34 8.70 -7.54 -19.27
CA ASN A 34 9.85 -6.77 -19.74
C ASN A 34 10.54 -5.93 -18.65
N GLY A 35 10.62 -6.45 -17.43
CA GLY A 35 11.21 -5.74 -16.30
C GLY A 35 10.31 -4.69 -15.62
N VAL A 36 9.07 -4.52 -16.11
CA VAL A 36 8.09 -3.60 -15.52
C VAL A 36 7.04 -4.39 -14.73
N GLU A 37 6.86 -4.06 -13.45
CA GLU A 37 5.78 -4.58 -12.65
C GLU A 37 4.44 -4.04 -13.15
N LEU A 38 3.59 -4.93 -13.68
CA LEU A 38 2.28 -4.59 -14.20
C LEU A 38 1.16 -4.67 -13.17
N SER A 39 1.32 -5.54 -12.19
CA SER A 39 0.32 -5.77 -11.16
C SER A 39 0.96 -6.35 -9.93
N SER A 40 0.46 -5.96 -8.77
CA SER A 40 0.78 -6.56 -7.49
C SER A 40 -0.48 -7.12 -6.84
N GLY A 41 -0.35 -8.19 -6.08
CA GLY A 41 -1.49 -8.82 -5.42
C GLY A 41 -1.10 -9.73 -4.27
N ALA A 42 -2.12 -10.12 -3.50
CA ALA A 42 -1.93 -11.05 -2.39
C ALA A 42 -3.23 -11.76 -2.01
N VAL A 43 -3.12 -12.91 -1.38
CA VAL A 43 -4.17 -13.40 -0.47
C VAL A 43 -4.09 -12.56 0.79
N ARG A 44 -5.20 -11.94 1.17
CA ARG A 44 -5.22 -11.01 2.29
C ARG A 44 -5.24 -11.73 3.63
N ASN A 45 -4.58 -11.15 4.60
CA ASN A 45 -4.62 -11.61 5.98
C ASN A 45 -5.95 -11.14 6.60
N HIS A 46 -6.95 -12.01 6.58
CA HIS A 46 -8.32 -11.74 7.03
C HIS A 46 -8.65 -12.42 8.36
N ASP A 47 -7.75 -13.27 8.84
CA ASP A 47 -7.87 -13.91 10.15
C ASP A 47 -7.30 -12.99 11.23
N MET A 48 -8.11 -12.70 12.25
CA MET A 48 -7.75 -11.72 13.27
C MET A 48 -6.58 -12.15 14.15
N GLU A 49 -6.48 -13.43 14.47
CA GLU A 49 -5.40 -13.94 15.30
C GLU A 49 -4.06 -13.91 14.57
N ILE A 50 -4.08 -14.31 13.29
CA ILE A 50 -2.92 -14.23 12.40
C ILE A 50 -2.53 -12.75 12.17
N MET A 51 -3.51 -11.87 11.98
CA MET A 51 -3.27 -10.44 11.77
C MET A 51 -2.62 -9.80 13.01
N GLU A 52 -3.19 -9.99 14.19
CA GLU A 52 -2.63 -9.44 15.42
C GLU A 52 -1.19 -9.91 15.63
N LYS A 53 -0.92 -11.19 15.42
CA LYS A 53 0.43 -11.76 15.54
C LYS A 53 1.41 -11.19 14.50
N ALA A 54 0.99 -11.07 13.25
CA ALA A 54 1.82 -10.51 12.18
C ALA A 54 2.16 -9.04 12.43
N PHE A 55 1.20 -8.25 12.91
CA PHE A 55 1.43 -6.85 13.28
C PHE A 55 2.34 -6.70 14.51
N ASP A 56 2.20 -7.56 15.52
CA ASP A 56 3.07 -7.59 16.70
C ASP A 56 4.54 -7.86 16.28
N ILE A 57 4.78 -8.84 15.42
CA ILE A 57 6.10 -9.11 14.83
C ILE A 57 6.64 -7.90 14.05
N ALA A 58 5.77 -7.15 13.37
CA ALA A 58 6.13 -5.93 12.66
C ALA A 58 6.35 -4.71 13.59
N GLY A 59 6.20 -4.87 14.90
CA GLY A 59 6.41 -3.83 15.90
C GLY A 59 5.18 -2.95 16.19
N TYR A 60 4.00 -3.40 15.81
CA TYR A 60 2.74 -2.72 16.11
C TYR A 60 1.92 -3.55 17.11
N ASP A 61 1.75 -3.03 18.31
CA ASP A 61 0.87 -3.63 19.29
C ASP A 61 -0.61 -3.54 18.89
N LYS A 62 -1.45 -4.26 19.61
CA LYS A 62 -2.88 -4.33 19.35
C LYS A 62 -3.60 -2.98 19.48
N GLU A 63 -3.14 -2.09 20.34
CA GLU A 63 -3.72 -0.76 20.51
C GLU A 63 -3.38 0.13 19.31
N THR A 64 -2.14 0.10 18.87
CA THR A 64 -1.70 0.79 17.65
C THR A 64 -2.42 0.26 16.41
N LEU A 65 -2.64 -1.06 16.32
CA LEU A 65 -3.41 -1.67 15.24
C LEU A 65 -4.85 -1.13 15.19
N LYS A 66 -5.51 -1.04 16.34
CA LYS A 66 -6.87 -0.49 16.45
C LYS A 66 -6.94 0.99 16.13
N ASP A 67 -5.97 1.76 16.56
CA ASP A 67 -5.92 3.20 16.32
C ASP A 67 -5.68 3.51 14.84
N LYS A 68 -4.68 2.89 14.22
CA LYS A 68 -4.29 3.17 12.84
C LYS A 68 -5.17 2.48 11.79
N PHE A 69 -5.68 1.28 12.09
CA PHE A 69 -6.41 0.44 11.15
C PHE A 69 -7.78 0.00 11.70
N GLY A 70 -8.37 0.81 12.60
CA GLY A 70 -9.58 0.48 13.34
C GLY A 70 -10.76 0.07 12.47
N ALA A 71 -10.96 0.70 11.32
CA ALA A 71 -12.05 0.33 10.41
C ALA A 71 -11.90 -1.11 9.90
N LEU A 72 -10.71 -1.48 9.43
CA LEU A 72 -10.41 -2.83 8.95
C LEU A 72 -10.44 -3.85 10.09
N TYR A 73 -9.81 -3.52 11.22
CA TYR A 73 -9.80 -4.34 12.42
C TYR A 73 -11.22 -4.67 12.90
N ASN A 74 -12.09 -3.66 13.01
CA ASN A 74 -13.47 -3.86 13.44
C ASN A 74 -14.27 -4.68 12.41
N ALA A 75 -14.13 -4.39 11.12
CA ALA A 75 -14.83 -5.13 10.07
C ALA A 75 -14.50 -6.64 10.12
N PHE A 76 -13.24 -6.99 10.30
CA PHE A 76 -12.81 -8.39 10.30
C PHE A 76 -13.31 -9.18 11.52
N GLN A 77 -13.63 -8.53 12.63
CA GLN A 77 -14.23 -9.19 13.79
C GLN A 77 -15.62 -9.77 13.50
N PHE A 78 -16.31 -9.30 12.47
CA PHE A 78 -17.62 -9.80 12.06
C PHE A 78 -17.55 -10.95 11.05
N GLY A 79 -16.37 -11.53 10.83
CA GLY A 79 -16.18 -12.69 9.96
C GLY A 79 -15.95 -12.31 8.50
N ALA A 80 -14.81 -11.69 8.22
CA ALA A 80 -14.40 -11.43 6.83
C ALA A 80 -14.25 -12.74 6.05
N PRO A 81 -14.77 -12.82 4.82
CA PRO A 81 -14.55 -13.97 3.98
C PRO A 81 -13.08 -14.05 3.55
N PRO A 82 -12.55 -15.25 3.29
CA PRO A 82 -11.27 -15.37 2.61
C PRO A 82 -11.29 -14.59 1.30
N HIS A 83 -10.30 -13.74 1.08
CA HIS A 83 -10.25 -12.91 -0.12
C HIS A 83 -8.83 -12.68 -0.59
N ALA A 84 -8.69 -12.51 -1.89
CA ALA A 84 -7.46 -12.19 -2.57
C ALA A 84 -7.76 -11.16 -3.66
N GLY A 85 -6.74 -10.49 -4.12
CA GLY A 85 -6.90 -9.53 -5.19
C GLY A 85 -5.59 -9.15 -5.82
N MET A 86 -5.70 -8.48 -6.96
CA MET A 86 -4.58 -7.89 -7.68
C MET A 86 -4.96 -6.47 -8.14
N ALA A 87 -3.96 -5.62 -8.28
CA ALA A 87 -4.12 -4.24 -8.75
C ALA A 87 -3.33 -4.03 -10.05
N PRO A 88 -3.97 -4.27 -11.22
CA PRO A 88 -3.34 -4.05 -12.52
C PRO A 88 -3.08 -2.55 -12.77
N GLY A 89 -1.85 -2.21 -13.13
CA GLY A 89 -1.47 -0.85 -13.49
C GLY A 89 -1.79 -0.58 -14.96
N VAL A 90 -2.95 0.01 -15.23
CA VAL A 90 -3.42 0.28 -16.62
C VAL A 90 -2.42 1.12 -17.40
N ASP A 91 -1.90 2.19 -16.81
CA ASP A 91 -0.91 3.04 -17.46
C ASP A 91 0.37 2.29 -17.82
N ARG A 92 0.85 1.40 -16.95
CA ARG A 92 2.01 0.55 -17.22
C ARG A 92 1.75 -0.44 -18.35
N MET A 93 0.54 -1.02 -18.42
CA MET A 93 0.16 -1.89 -19.53
C MET A 93 0.16 -1.13 -20.86
N ILE A 94 -0.42 0.07 -20.89
CA ILE A 94 -0.45 0.91 -22.09
C ILE A 94 0.97 1.32 -22.48
N MET A 95 1.81 1.68 -21.52
CA MET A 95 3.22 2.00 -21.75
C MET A 95 3.94 0.88 -22.50
N LEU A 96 3.80 -0.36 -22.05
CA LEU A 96 4.40 -1.51 -22.72
C LEU A 96 3.80 -1.80 -24.10
N LEU A 97 2.47 -1.69 -24.24
CA LEU A 97 1.80 -1.88 -25.53
C LEU A 97 2.20 -0.85 -26.57
N ARG A 98 2.51 0.38 -26.12
CA ARG A 98 3.00 1.47 -26.96
C ARG A 98 4.51 1.45 -27.16
N ASN A 99 5.22 0.55 -26.48
CA ASN A 99 6.68 0.48 -26.45
C ASN A 99 7.33 1.81 -26.03
N GLU A 100 6.72 2.47 -25.04
CA GLU A 100 7.22 3.70 -24.42
C GLU A 100 8.10 3.34 -23.20
N GLU A 101 9.18 4.07 -23.02
CA GLU A 101 10.09 3.86 -21.89
C GLU A 101 9.68 4.66 -20.65
N ASN A 102 8.88 5.72 -20.83
CA ASN A 102 8.52 6.64 -19.77
C ASN A 102 6.98 6.71 -19.62
N ILE A 103 6.50 6.42 -18.44
CA ILE A 103 5.07 6.46 -18.11
C ILE A 103 4.44 7.85 -18.30
N ARG A 104 5.25 8.91 -18.26
CA ARG A 104 4.76 10.28 -18.50
C ARG A 104 4.25 10.49 -19.92
N GLU A 105 4.69 9.68 -20.88
CA GLU A 105 4.20 9.71 -22.25
C GLU A 105 2.78 9.10 -22.39
N ILE A 106 2.33 8.37 -21.36
CA ILE A 106 1.02 7.72 -21.31
C ILE A 106 0.01 8.56 -20.53
N ILE A 107 0.46 9.27 -19.49
CA ILE A 107 -0.40 10.09 -18.62
C ILE A 107 -0.68 11.42 -19.29
N ALA A 108 -1.98 11.77 -19.45
CA ALA A 108 -2.39 12.98 -20.18
C ALA A 108 -1.86 14.28 -19.58
N PHE A 109 -1.74 14.36 -18.25
CA PHE A 109 -1.24 15.54 -17.52
C PHE A 109 -0.21 15.12 -16.47
N PRO A 110 1.01 14.69 -16.91
CA PRO A 110 2.01 14.19 -15.99
C PRO A 110 2.62 15.33 -15.17
N MET A 111 2.94 15.01 -13.92
CA MET A 111 3.76 15.90 -13.10
C MET A 111 5.21 15.84 -13.55
N SER A 112 5.93 16.95 -13.37
CA SER A 112 7.38 17.01 -13.61
C SER A 112 8.15 16.11 -12.63
N GLY A 113 9.43 15.87 -12.90
CA GLY A 113 10.32 15.12 -12.00
C GLY A 113 10.50 15.77 -10.62
N THR A 114 10.17 17.06 -10.49
CA THR A 114 10.19 17.84 -9.24
C THR A 114 8.80 17.97 -8.61
N ALA A 115 7.85 17.09 -8.98
CA ALA A 115 6.48 17.07 -8.47
C ALA A 115 5.70 18.38 -8.72
N GLN A 116 5.92 19.00 -9.87
CA GLN A 116 5.17 20.18 -10.31
C GLN A 116 4.14 19.82 -11.37
N ASP A 117 2.93 20.30 -11.21
CA ASP A 117 1.92 20.32 -12.27
C ASP A 117 2.08 21.61 -13.08
N LEU A 118 2.67 21.49 -14.26
CA LEU A 118 2.98 22.62 -15.12
C LEU A 118 1.72 23.22 -15.79
N MET A 119 0.64 22.41 -15.89
CA MET A 119 -0.63 22.89 -16.47
C MET A 119 -1.41 23.76 -15.49
N CYS A 120 -1.44 23.36 -14.20
CA CYS A 120 -2.14 24.08 -13.14
C CYS A 120 -1.26 25.07 -12.40
N GLY A 121 0.06 25.09 -12.67
CA GLY A 121 1.01 25.92 -11.93
C GLY A 121 1.15 25.54 -10.46
N ALA A 122 1.01 24.24 -10.14
CA ALA A 122 1.11 23.74 -8.77
C ALA A 122 2.49 23.07 -8.54
N PRO A 123 3.03 23.05 -7.29
CA PRO A 123 2.48 23.72 -6.10
C PRO A 123 2.59 25.23 -6.17
N ASN A 124 1.71 25.92 -5.46
CA ASN A 124 1.71 27.37 -5.36
C ASN A 124 1.64 27.81 -3.88
N GLU A 125 1.93 29.07 -3.61
CA GLU A 125 1.87 29.61 -2.25
C GLU A 125 0.43 29.57 -1.71
N ILE A 126 0.31 29.23 -0.44
CA ILE A 126 -0.96 29.27 0.31
C ILE A 126 -1.04 30.57 1.10
N THR A 127 -2.22 31.16 1.14
CA THR A 127 -2.46 32.36 1.91
C THR A 127 -2.64 32.05 3.40
N GLU A 128 -2.34 33.03 4.25
CA GLU A 128 -2.60 32.94 5.69
C GLU A 128 -4.09 32.66 6.01
N GLN A 129 -5.02 33.11 5.19
CA GLN A 129 -6.42 32.82 5.36
C GLN A 129 -6.71 31.33 5.17
N GLN A 130 -6.18 30.70 4.10
CA GLN A 130 -6.32 29.28 3.86
C GLN A 130 -5.72 28.42 4.98
N LEU A 131 -4.56 28.82 5.50
CA LEU A 131 -3.96 28.15 6.65
C LEU A 131 -4.86 28.21 7.90
N ARG A 132 -5.47 29.37 8.18
CA ARG A 132 -6.39 29.53 9.31
C ARG A 132 -7.66 28.69 9.17
N GLU A 133 -8.20 28.58 7.97
CA GLU A 133 -9.42 27.80 7.68
C GLU A 133 -9.23 26.30 8.01
N VAL A 134 -8.02 25.77 7.83
CA VAL A 134 -7.67 24.37 8.16
C VAL A 134 -6.91 24.19 9.48
N HIS A 135 -6.83 25.27 10.28
CA HIS A 135 -6.13 25.28 11.59
C HIS A 135 -4.65 24.83 11.53
N ILE A 136 -3.94 25.16 10.45
CA ILE A 136 -2.53 24.87 10.25
C ILE A 136 -1.71 26.16 10.41
N LYS A 137 -0.49 26.05 10.93
CA LYS A 137 0.50 27.11 10.99
C LYS A 137 1.84 26.60 10.45
N VAL A 138 2.46 27.39 9.56
CA VAL A 138 3.85 27.15 9.15
C VAL A 138 4.76 27.44 10.33
N ARG A 139 5.73 26.58 10.58
CA ARG A 139 6.78 26.80 11.58
C ARG A 139 7.99 27.40 10.87
N ASP A 140 8.56 28.43 11.47
CA ASP A 140 9.83 29.05 11.05
C ASP A 140 10.99 28.08 11.32
#